data_a6c3a681e4c6a0c50a3906f001fce8da
#
_entry.id   a6c3a681e4c6a0c50a3906f001fce8da
#
_cell.length_a   1.000
_cell.length_b   1.000
_cell.length_c   1.000
_cell.angle_alpha   90.00
_cell.angle_beta   90.00
_cell.angle_gamma   90.00
#
_symmetry.space_group_name_H-M   'P 1'
#
loop_
_entity.id
_entity.type
_entity.pdbx_description
1 polymer ?
#
loop_
_entity_poly.entity_id
_entity_poly.type
_entity_poly.pdbx_seq_one_letter_code
_entity_poly.pdbx_strand_id
1 'polypeptide(L)'
;MKKIIMFIAAVCALVACDPVHEDIDNGGHITADELKAKSTVTVDKDENGQNGNIVTCSTSAPVNAKWTIAGKDIIGNYARKKMRVGEYVVTLTGLCADGTEVTTDFPINCQVETDPIRKFWIYGEDPEKQPEFWLESGDAGAGRFSDNEGKYFPYLNKETYFGHKTLVFEVTDTEEGPFIWGDGVGDVGLTMRVMNGWWSSTYAEDVVPTKGYWELEITEQMAKECASTNDGGEGRDLDLLMTRGKIKIKACYYEY
;
A
#
# COMPACT_ATOMS: atom_id res chain seq x y z
N MET A 1 67.46 23.56 -42.18
CA MET A 1 68.21 22.40 -41.94
C MET A 1 67.85 21.85 -40.60
N LYS A 2 67.31 20.71 -40.59
CA LYS A 2 67.08 19.72 -39.51
C LYS A 2 66.33 20.15 -38.28
N LYS A 3 65.05 19.99 -38.41
CA LYS A 3 64.07 19.86 -37.36
C LYS A 3 64.16 18.47 -36.75
N ILE A 4 64.76 18.36 -35.62
CA ILE A 4 64.65 17.19 -34.73
C ILE A 4 64.17 17.73 -33.44
N ILE A 5 63.00 17.43 -33.24
CA ILE A 5 62.29 18.05 -32.30
C ILE A 5 61.30 17.21 -31.64
N MET A 6 61.21 17.41 -30.39
CA MET A 6 60.02 17.34 -29.59
C MET A 6 59.06 16.18 -29.85
N PHE A 7 59.54 15.03 -29.54
CA PHE A 7 58.65 13.90 -29.33
C PHE A 7 58.79 13.26 -27.94
N ILE A 8 59.52 13.94 -27.06
CA ILE A 8 59.83 13.42 -25.71
C ILE A 8 58.90 13.97 -24.62
N ALA A 9 58.11 14.99 -24.94
CA ALA A 9 57.27 15.60 -23.92
C ALA A 9 55.83 15.06 -23.82
N ALA A 10 55.45 14.11 -24.70
CA ALA A 10 54.10 13.56 -24.72
C ALA A 10 53.93 12.16 -24.08
N VAL A 11 55.01 11.57 -23.59
CA VAL A 11 54.98 10.20 -22.99
C VAL A 11 54.91 10.21 -21.46
N CYS A 12 55.20 11.32 -20.83
CA CYS A 12 55.15 11.42 -19.37
C CYS A 12 53.78 11.77 -18.76
N ALA A 13 52.75 11.99 -19.60
CA ALA A 13 51.44 12.34 -19.10
C ALA A 13 50.47 11.19 -18.98
N LEU A 14 50.88 9.97 -19.26
CA LEU A 14 49.99 8.79 -19.22
C LEU A 14 50.26 7.81 -18.05
N VAL A 15 51.13 8.20 -17.12
CA VAL A 15 51.45 7.30 -15.96
C VAL A 15 50.90 7.85 -14.65
N ALA A 16 50.08 8.82 -14.67
CA ALA A 16 49.62 9.46 -13.43
C ALA A 16 48.11 9.43 -13.28
N CYS A 17 47.51 8.29 -13.44
CA CYS A 17 46.24 7.94 -12.81
C CYS A 17 46.13 6.44 -12.85
N ASP A 18 46.98 5.77 -12.11
CA ASP A 18 46.54 4.58 -11.47
C ASP A 18 45.53 5.05 -10.44
N PRO A 19 44.23 4.72 -10.53
CA PRO A 19 43.37 4.91 -9.40
C PRO A 19 43.99 4.06 -8.32
N VAL A 20 44.53 4.71 -7.30
CA VAL A 20 44.80 4.06 -6.05
C VAL A 20 43.46 3.42 -5.70
N HIS A 21 43.37 2.13 -5.95
CA HIS A 21 42.48 1.29 -5.19
C HIS A 21 43.05 1.34 -3.78
N GLU A 22 42.74 2.42 -3.08
CA GLU A 22 42.62 2.29 -1.66
C GLU A 22 41.61 1.16 -1.53
N ASP A 23 42.06 0.04 -1.03
CA ASP A 23 41.20 -0.96 -0.44
C ASP A 23 40.38 -0.20 0.60
N ILE A 24 39.25 0.36 0.17
CA ILE A 24 38.23 0.88 1.07
C ILE A 24 37.68 -0.39 1.68
N ASP A 25 38.40 -0.81 2.69
CA ASP A 25 38.03 -1.88 3.57
C ASP A 25 36.59 -1.61 4.00
N ASN A 26 35.64 -2.36 3.48
CA ASN A 26 34.20 -2.29 3.69
C ASN A 26 33.44 -1.03 3.22
N GLY A 27 33.97 -0.17 2.37
CA GLY A 27 33.27 1.04 1.91
C GLY A 27 32.01 0.81 1.07
N GLY A 28 31.75 -0.40 0.62
CA GLY A 28 30.66 -0.73 -0.27
C GLY A 28 29.57 -1.61 0.34
N HIS A 29 29.85 -2.32 1.43
CA HIS A 29 28.95 -3.33 1.99
C HIS A 29 28.84 -3.22 3.51
N ILE A 30 27.64 -3.50 4.03
CA ILE A 30 27.39 -3.68 5.47
C ILE A 30 26.62 -4.98 5.70
N THR A 31 26.72 -5.53 6.89
CA THR A 31 25.96 -6.72 7.30
C THR A 31 24.57 -6.36 7.82
N ALA A 32 23.67 -7.34 7.92
CA ALA A 32 22.35 -7.15 8.50
C ALA A 32 22.40 -6.69 9.97
N ASP A 33 23.39 -7.19 10.73
CA ASP A 33 23.59 -6.78 12.13
C ASP A 33 24.06 -5.33 12.23
N GLU A 34 24.96 -4.89 11.37
CA GLU A 34 25.41 -3.50 11.30
C GLU A 34 24.29 -2.57 10.84
N LEU A 35 23.48 -2.98 9.86
CA LEU A 35 22.29 -2.25 9.44
C LEU A 35 21.33 -2.10 10.61
N LYS A 36 21.08 -3.18 11.35
CA LYS A 36 20.21 -3.18 12.53
C LYS A 36 20.75 -2.28 13.64
N ALA A 37 22.06 -2.38 13.95
CA ALA A 37 22.70 -1.59 14.99
C ALA A 37 22.70 -0.08 14.71
N LYS A 38 22.68 0.32 13.43
CA LYS A 38 22.62 1.73 12.99
C LYS A 38 21.20 2.23 12.75
N SER A 39 20.20 1.42 13.04
CA SER A 39 18.79 1.74 12.77
C SER A 39 17.97 1.68 14.05
N THR A 40 16.92 2.49 14.09
CA THR A 40 15.99 2.55 15.24
C THR A 40 14.57 2.55 14.72
N VAL A 41 13.74 1.71 15.32
CA VAL A 41 12.29 1.72 15.15
C VAL A 41 11.65 1.90 16.52
N THR A 42 10.83 2.92 16.65
CA THR A 42 10.12 3.25 17.89
C THR A 42 8.63 3.37 17.63
N VAL A 43 7.85 3.02 18.64
CA VAL A 43 6.43 3.29 18.71
C VAL A 43 6.23 4.32 19.81
N ASP A 44 5.42 5.33 19.57
CA ASP A 44 5.05 6.32 20.59
C ASP A 44 4.34 5.64 21.78
N LYS A 45 4.10 6.39 22.83
CA LYS A 45 3.46 5.86 24.04
C LYS A 45 2.32 6.77 24.48
N ASP A 46 1.28 6.14 25.04
CA ASP A 46 0.24 6.84 25.75
C ASP A 46 0.70 7.28 27.17
N GLU A 47 -0.18 7.91 27.92
CA GLU A 47 0.08 8.37 29.30
C GLU A 47 0.32 7.22 30.29
N ASN A 48 -0.12 6.00 29.98
CA ASN A 48 0.06 4.80 30.79
C ASN A 48 1.32 4.00 30.40
N GLY A 49 2.07 4.46 29.38
CA GLY A 49 3.26 3.80 28.87
C GLY A 49 3.00 2.65 27.90
N GLN A 50 1.74 2.45 27.47
CA GLN A 50 1.40 1.50 26.42
C GLN A 50 1.88 2.02 25.06
N ASN A 51 2.27 1.12 24.17
CA ASN A 51 2.66 1.50 22.82
C ASN A 51 1.47 2.11 22.07
N GLY A 52 1.66 3.30 21.54
CA GLY A 52 0.70 3.98 20.71
C GLY A 52 0.62 3.42 19.30
N ASN A 53 0.24 4.24 18.36
CA ASN A 53 0.06 3.84 16.96
C ASN A 53 0.89 4.65 15.97
N ILE A 54 1.84 5.43 16.45
CA ILE A 54 2.77 6.18 15.60
C ILE A 54 4.12 5.47 15.58
N VAL A 55 4.46 4.89 14.45
CA VAL A 55 5.75 4.23 14.22
C VAL A 55 6.72 5.23 13.61
N THR A 56 7.89 5.36 14.20
CA THR A 56 8.99 6.19 13.70
C THR A 56 10.22 5.33 13.47
N CYS A 57 10.76 5.42 12.28
CA CYS A 57 11.92 4.66 11.83
C CYS A 57 13.02 5.62 11.42
N SER A 58 14.26 5.30 11.77
CA SER A 58 15.43 6.05 11.31
C SER A 58 16.63 5.15 11.17
N THR A 59 17.52 5.47 10.22
CA THR A 59 18.81 4.81 10.06
C THR A 59 19.91 5.80 9.79
N SER A 60 21.10 5.54 10.36
CA SER A 60 22.36 6.22 10.06
C SER A 60 23.31 5.34 9.24
N ALA A 61 22.84 4.20 8.78
CA ALA A 61 23.64 3.29 7.94
C ALA A 61 23.96 3.95 6.59
N PRO A 62 25.15 3.72 6.02
CA PRO A 62 25.56 4.29 4.73
C PRO A 62 24.95 3.50 3.56
N VAL A 63 23.62 3.49 3.47
CA VAL A 63 22.83 2.76 2.46
C VAL A 63 21.71 3.62 1.89
N ASN A 64 21.22 3.29 0.73
CA ASN A 64 19.94 3.80 0.27
C ASN A 64 18.83 2.99 0.96
N ALA A 65 18.18 3.60 1.93
CA ALA A 65 17.23 2.93 2.81
C ALA A 65 15.81 2.91 2.22
N LYS A 66 15.15 1.76 2.36
CA LYS A 66 13.74 1.54 2.08
C LYS A 66 13.09 0.84 3.28
N TRP A 67 12.11 1.49 3.87
CA TRP A 67 11.30 0.95 4.96
C TRP A 67 10.01 0.37 4.42
N THR A 68 9.75 -0.91 4.68
CA THR A 68 8.45 -1.52 4.39
C THR A 68 7.64 -1.62 5.68
N ILE A 69 6.53 -0.88 5.76
CA ILE A 69 5.67 -0.77 6.95
C ILE A 69 4.24 -1.11 6.55
N ALA A 70 3.70 -2.23 7.03
CA ALA A 70 2.38 -2.74 6.67
C ALA A 70 2.17 -2.75 5.14
N GLY A 71 3.11 -3.36 4.41
CA GLY A 71 3.04 -3.52 2.95
C GLY A 71 3.26 -2.25 2.13
N LYS A 72 3.56 -1.10 2.76
CA LYS A 72 3.85 0.15 2.06
C LYS A 72 5.33 0.49 2.18
N ASP A 73 5.95 0.82 1.05
CA ASP A 73 7.35 1.21 0.97
C ASP A 73 7.53 2.71 1.15
N ILE A 74 8.48 3.10 2.00
CA ILE A 74 8.90 4.48 2.23
C ILE A 74 10.41 4.55 2.01
N ILE A 75 10.84 5.35 1.03
CA ILE A 75 12.24 5.51 0.69
C ILE A 75 12.85 6.65 1.51
N GLY A 76 14.05 6.42 2.05
CA GLY A 76 14.84 7.39 2.78
C GLY A 76 15.26 6.94 4.17
N ASN A 77 16.14 7.71 4.79
CA ASN A 77 16.72 7.38 6.10
C ASN A 77 15.76 7.60 7.28
N TYR A 78 14.60 8.16 7.02
CA TYR A 78 13.56 8.43 7.99
C TYR A 78 12.19 8.06 7.42
N ALA A 79 11.38 7.37 8.23
CA ALA A 79 9.99 7.10 7.94
C ALA A 79 9.13 7.30 9.19
N ARG A 80 7.94 7.80 9.01
CA ARG A 80 6.93 7.91 10.06
C ARG A 80 5.58 7.50 9.49
N LYS A 81 4.90 6.59 10.19
CA LYS A 81 3.59 6.10 9.76
C LYS A 81 2.68 5.92 10.95
N LYS A 82 1.43 6.32 10.78
CA LYS A 82 0.34 5.99 11.68
C LYS A 82 -0.17 4.59 11.34
N MET A 83 -0.35 3.76 12.34
CA MET A 83 -0.72 2.34 12.21
C MET A 83 -2.07 2.07 12.88
N ARG A 84 -2.74 1.02 12.46
CA ARG A 84 -3.85 0.44 13.24
C ARG A 84 -3.27 -0.32 14.44
N VAL A 85 -4.09 -0.54 15.47
CA VAL A 85 -3.72 -1.43 16.58
C VAL A 85 -3.45 -2.83 16.03
N GLY A 86 -2.35 -3.44 16.47
CA GLY A 86 -1.93 -4.77 16.02
C GLY A 86 -0.42 -5.00 16.12
N GLU A 87 -0.03 -6.21 15.79
CA GLU A 87 1.37 -6.62 15.69
C GLU A 87 1.84 -6.54 14.24
N TYR A 88 3.04 -5.99 14.05
CA TYR A 88 3.62 -5.79 12.73
C TYR A 88 5.11 -6.08 12.74
N VAL A 89 5.64 -6.30 11.54
CA VAL A 89 7.08 -6.31 11.29
C VAL A 89 7.39 -5.12 10.37
N VAL A 90 8.29 -4.28 10.81
CA VAL A 90 8.89 -3.23 9.99
C VAL A 90 10.15 -3.80 9.39
N THR A 91 10.24 -3.84 8.07
CA THR A 91 11.43 -4.31 7.35
C THR A 91 12.22 -3.13 6.82
N LEU A 92 13.52 -3.09 7.11
CA LEU A 92 14.46 -2.16 6.50
C LEU A 92 15.29 -2.91 5.45
N THR A 93 15.22 -2.45 4.21
CA THR A 93 16.12 -2.86 3.12
C THR A 93 17.09 -1.74 2.84
N GLY A 94 18.37 -2.02 2.93
CA GLY A 94 19.46 -1.11 2.60
C GLY A 94 20.16 -1.55 1.31
N LEU A 95 20.16 -0.70 0.28
CA LEU A 95 20.98 -0.90 -0.91
C LEU A 95 22.37 -0.29 -0.65
N CYS A 96 23.38 -1.14 -0.59
CA CYS A 96 24.77 -0.78 -0.35
C CYS A 96 25.41 -0.14 -1.60
N ALA A 97 26.56 0.52 -1.42
CA ALA A 97 27.26 1.17 -2.53
C ALA A 97 27.82 0.17 -3.57
N ASP A 98 28.06 -1.07 -3.17
CA ASP A 98 28.47 -2.16 -4.07
C ASP A 98 27.30 -2.79 -4.86
N GLY A 99 26.06 -2.30 -4.64
CA GLY A 99 24.84 -2.80 -5.27
C GLY A 99 24.20 -3.98 -4.56
N THR A 100 24.73 -4.43 -3.43
CA THR A 100 24.09 -5.50 -2.65
C THR A 100 22.97 -4.96 -1.79
N GLU A 101 21.89 -5.76 -1.62
CA GLU A 101 20.81 -5.47 -0.70
C GLU A 101 20.99 -6.23 0.62
N VAL A 102 20.80 -5.52 1.72
CA VAL A 102 20.84 -6.07 3.07
C VAL A 102 19.52 -5.73 3.77
N THR A 103 18.93 -6.71 4.45
CA THR A 103 17.62 -6.58 5.06
C THR A 103 17.66 -6.91 6.54
N THR A 104 16.88 -6.18 7.34
CA THR A 104 16.69 -6.47 8.76
C THR A 104 15.27 -6.15 9.19
N ASP A 105 14.76 -6.89 10.17
CA ASP A 105 13.39 -6.82 10.68
C ASP A 105 13.33 -6.27 12.10
N PHE A 106 12.26 -5.51 12.35
CA PHE A 106 11.93 -4.93 13.65
C PHE A 106 10.47 -5.27 13.98
N PRO A 107 10.22 -6.25 14.86
CA PRO A 107 8.88 -6.52 15.34
C PRO A 107 8.40 -5.36 16.23
N ILE A 108 7.18 -4.94 16.03
CA ILE A 108 6.52 -3.88 16.80
C ILE A 108 5.10 -4.31 17.18
N ASN A 109 4.58 -3.73 18.24
CA ASN A 109 3.20 -3.92 18.67
C ASN A 109 2.57 -2.55 18.96
N CYS A 110 1.54 -2.17 18.17
CA CYS A 110 0.70 -1.00 18.41
C CYS A 110 -0.49 -1.44 19.26
N GLN A 111 -0.62 -0.91 20.49
CA GLN A 111 -1.58 -1.40 21.48
C GLN A 111 -2.79 -0.49 21.64
N VAL A 112 -2.59 0.81 21.47
CA VAL A 112 -3.64 1.83 21.62
C VAL A 112 -3.52 2.89 20.52
N GLU A 113 -4.62 3.53 20.18
CA GLU A 113 -4.61 4.67 19.25
C GLU A 113 -4.33 5.96 20.01
N THR A 114 -3.09 6.43 19.98
CA THR A 114 -2.66 7.73 20.52
C THR A 114 -2.97 8.87 19.56
N ASP A 115 -2.97 8.59 18.25
CA ASP A 115 -3.38 9.51 17.20
C ASP A 115 -4.32 8.75 16.24
N PRO A 116 -5.64 8.87 16.39
CA PRO A 116 -6.60 8.13 15.60
C PRO A 116 -6.41 8.34 14.09
N ILE A 117 -6.54 7.26 13.33
CA ILE A 117 -6.61 7.33 11.87
C ILE A 117 -7.93 8.00 11.52
N ARG A 118 -7.88 9.09 10.77
CA ARG A 118 -9.08 9.77 10.33
C ARG A 118 -9.76 8.94 9.25
N LYS A 119 -11.07 8.78 9.38
CA LYS A 119 -11.90 8.01 8.47
C LYS A 119 -12.97 8.88 7.86
N PHE A 120 -13.13 8.80 6.56
CA PHE A 120 -14.32 9.26 5.89
C PHE A 120 -15.21 8.04 5.62
N TRP A 121 -16.29 7.94 6.38
CA TRP A 121 -17.16 6.77 6.38
C TRP A 121 -18.05 6.70 5.14
N ILE A 122 -18.06 5.54 4.50
CA ILE A 122 -19.00 5.17 3.44
C ILE A 122 -20.10 4.30 4.04
N TYR A 123 -19.73 3.35 4.91
CA TYR A 123 -20.64 2.42 5.55
C TYR A 123 -20.11 1.99 6.92
N GLY A 124 -21.03 1.75 7.88
CA GLY A 124 -20.68 1.15 9.17
C GLY A 124 -20.21 2.13 10.25
N GLU A 125 -20.34 3.45 10.05
CA GLU A 125 -20.09 4.45 11.09
C GLU A 125 -21.00 4.26 12.31
N ASP A 126 -22.28 3.98 12.05
CA ASP A 126 -23.27 3.68 13.06
C ASP A 126 -23.77 2.23 12.87
N PRO A 127 -23.25 1.27 13.64
CA PRO A 127 -23.60 -0.14 13.49
C PRO A 127 -25.09 -0.47 13.75
N GLU A 128 -25.83 0.40 14.48
CA GLU A 128 -27.25 0.22 14.71
C GLU A 128 -28.07 0.55 13.43
N LYS A 129 -27.60 1.51 12.64
CA LYS A 129 -28.26 1.92 11.38
C LYS A 129 -27.67 1.21 10.16
N GLN A 130 -26.41 0.85 10.23
CA GLN A 130 -25.63 0.19 9.17
C GLN A 130 -25.02 -1.08 9.72
N PRO A 131 -25.83 -2.13 9.96
CA PRO A 131 -25.34 -3.38 10.53
C PRO A 131 -24.46 -4.13 9.52
N GLU A 132 -23.59 -4.98 10.06
CA GLU A 132 -22.79 -5.91 9.28
C GLU A 132 -23.68 -6.77 8.35
N PHE A 133 -23.25 -6.97 7.10
CA PHE A 133 -24.01 -7.72 6.11
C PHE A 133 -23.13 -8.60 5.22
N TRP A 134 -23.71 -9.63 4.63
CA TRP A 134 -23.08 -10.44 3.61
C TRP A 134 -23.26 -9.83 2.22
N LEU A 135 -22.13 -9.63 1.52
CA LEU A 135 -22.10 -9.40 0.09
C LEU A 135 -21.80 -10.72 -0.58
N GLU A 136 -22.77 -11.29 -1.29
CA GLU A 136 -22.73 -12.65 -1.83
C GLU A 136 -22.83 -12.63 -3.35
N SER A 137 -22.05 -13.51 -4.02
CA SER A 137 -22.19 -13.71 -5.45
C SER A 137 -23.57 -14.25 -5.80
N GLY A 138 -24.14 -13.78 -6.90
CA GLY A 138 -25.51 -14.16 -7.30
C GLY A 138 -25.78 -13.74 -8.74
N ASP A 139 -27.03 -13.90 -9.17
CA ASP A 139 -27.48 -13.37 -10.45
C ASP A 139 -27.19 -11.89 -10.58
N ALA A 140 -27.10 -11.40 -11.80
CA ALA A 140 -26.71 -10.04 -12.12
C ALA A 140 -27.38 -9.00 -11.19
N GLY A 141 -26.58 -8.38 -10.33
CA GLY A 141 -26.99 -7.37 -9.37
C GLY A 141 -27.11 -7.82 -7.92
N ALA A 142 -27.13 -9.10 -7.59
CA ALA A 142 -27.28 -9.56 -6.20
C ALA A 142 -26.02 -9.35 -5.35
N GLY A 143 -24.83 -9.48 -5.95
CA GLY A 143 -23.53 -9.32 -5.27
C GLY A 143 -22.89 -7.97 -5.46
N ARG A 144 -23.65 -6.89 -5.67
CA ARG A 144 -23.14 -5.55 -5.91
C ARG A 144 -23.04 -4.73 -4.64
N PHE A 145 -21.90 -4.11 -4.50
CA PHE A 145 -21.69 -3.04 -3.57
C PHE A 145 -21.45 -1.79 -4.42
N SER A 146 -22.51 -1.04 -4.65
CA SER A 146 -22.51 0.14 -5.52
C SER A 146 -23.52 1.15 -5.01
N ASP A 147 -23.40 2.38 -5.44
CA ASP A 147 -24.36 3.43 -5.09
C ASP A 147 -25.60 3.47 -6.00
N ASN A 148 -25.60 2.71 -7.08
CA ASN A 148 -26.59 2.81 -8.16
C ASN A 148 -28.07 2.67 -7.71
N GLU A 149 -28.33 2.07 -6.55
CA GLU A 149 -29.67 1.99 -5.99
C GLU A 149 -29.77 2.45 -4.53
N GLY A 150 -28.69 3.01 -3.97
CA GLY A 150 -28.65 3.47 -2.58
C GLY A 150 -28.81 2.35 -1.54
N LYS A 151 -28.72 1.07 -1.97
CA LYS A 151 -29.10 -0.06 -1.14
C LYS A 151 -28.05 -0.41 -0.09
N TYR A 152 -26.78 -0.21 -0.42
CA TYR A 152 -25.66 -0.55 0.47
C TYR A 152 -24.74 0.64 0.71
N PHE A 153 -24.60 1.54 -0.26
CA PHE A 153 -23.86 2.78 -0.12
C PHE A 153 -24.70 3.98 -0.48
N PRO A 154 -24.66 5.02 0.27
CA PRO A 154 -24.88 6.33 -0.28
C PRO A 154 -23.58 6.80 -0.93
N TYR A 155 -23.45 6.63 -2.24
CA TYR A 155 -22.53 7.41 -3.08
C TYR A 155 -21.03 7.26 -2.82
N LEU A 156 -20.41 6.19 -3.30
CA LEU A 156 -18.96 6.11 -3.44
C LEU A 156 -18.36 7.27 -4.27
N ASN A 157 -19.12 7.82 -5.20
CA ASN A 157 -18.73 8.85 -6.14
C ASN A 157 -19.07 10.28 -5.71
N LYS A 158 -19.67 10.51 -4.54
CA LYS A 158 -20.06 11.84 -4.11
C LYS A 158 -18.93 12.56 -3.38
N GLU A 159 -18.37 13.57 -4.00
CA GLU A 159 -17.63 14.67 -3.36
C GLU A 159 -16.28 14.36 -2.69
N THR A 160 -15.90 13.10 -2.44
CA THR A 160 -14.74 12.79 -1.61
C THR A 160 -13.74 11.84 -2.23
N TYR A 161 -13.99 11.40 -3.43
CA TYR A 161 -13.12 10.48 -4.15
C TYR A 161 -11.77 11.08 -4.51
N PHE A 162 -11.78 12.37 -4.82
CA PHE A 162 -10.62 13.07 -5.32
C PHE A 162 -9.57 13.21 -4.23
N GLY A 163 -8.41 12.60 -4.42
CA GLY A 163 -7.29 12.64 -3.49
C GLY A 163 -7.17 11.45 -2.54
N HIS A 164 -8.21 10.63 -2.39
CA HIS A 164 -8.10 9.38 -1.63
C HIS A 164 -7.53 8.28 -2.52
N LYS A 165 -6.54 7.57 -2.00
CA LYS A 165 -5.84 6.51 -2.75
C LYS A 165 -6.27 5.10 -2.35
N THR A 166 -6.91 4.96 -1.21
CA THR A 166 -7.24 3.64 -0.67
C THR A 166 -8.62 3.66 -0.03
N LEU A 167 -9.47 2.75 -0.48
CA LEU A 167 -10.73 2.41 0.13
C LEU A 167 -10.53 1.19 1.02
N VAL A 168 -10.91 1.29 2.29
CA VAL A 168 -10.71 0.25 3.30
C VAL A 168 -12.03 -0.43 3.63
N PHE A 169 -12.02 -1.76 3.64
CA PHE A 169 -13.14 -2.59 4.10
C PHE A 169 -12.74 -3.32 5.37
N GLU A 170 -13.58 -3.24 6.40
CA GLU A 170 -13.50 -4.14 7.55
C GLU A 170 -14.32 -5.40 7.23
N VAL A 171 -13.61 -6.47 6.83
CA VAL A 171 -14.22 -7.76 6.47
C VAL A 171 -14.12 -8.70 7.66
N THR A 172 -15.26 -9.08 8.22
CA THR A 172 -15.31 -9.92 9.43
C THR A 172 -15.30 -11.40 9.12
N ASP A 173 -15.78 -11.78 7.91
CA ASP A 173 -15.76 -13.17 7.47
C ASP A 173 -15.73 -13.30 5.95
N THR A 174 -15.28 -14.46 5.46
CA THR A 174 -15.22 -14.79 4.04
C THR A 174 -15.57 -16.25 3.83
N GLU A 175 -16.36 -16.55 2.78
CA GLU A 175 -16.68 -17.91 2.39
C GLU A 175 -16.49 -18.07 0.88
N GLU A 176 -15.78 -19.12 0.47
CA GLU A 176 -15.68 -19.50 -0.94
C GLU A 176 -17.01 -20.02 -1.46
N GLY A 177 -17.29 -19.79 -2.73
CA GLY A 177 -18.49 -20.27 -3.39
C GLY A 177 -18.30 -20.36 -4.90
N PRO A 178 -19.29 -20.92 -5.60
CA PRO A 178 -19.22 -21.07 -7.04
C PRO A 178 -19.29 -19.70 -7.74
N PHE A 179 -18.73 -19.65 -8.96
CA PHE A 179 -19.01 -18.55 -9.87
C PHE A 179 -20.48 -18.62 -10.30
N ILE A 180 -21.22 -17.56 -10.01
CA ILE A 180 -22.63 -17.46 -10.41
C ILE A 180 -22.77 -16.21 -11.28
N TRP A 181 -22.91 -16.43 -12.59
CA TRP A 181 -23.17 -15.36 -13.54
C TRP A 181 -24.01 -15.92 -14.69
N GLY A 182 -25.22 -15.43 -14.84
CA GLY A 182 -26.17 -15.96 -15.80
C GLY A 182 -26.54 -17.42 -15.48
N ASP A 183 -26.62 -18.26 -16.51
CA ASP A 183 -27.03 -19.67 -16.38
C ASP A 183 -25.87 -20.62 -15.98
N GLY A 184 -24.69 -20.07 -15.68
CA GLY A 184 -23.48 -20.86 -15.42
C GLY A 184 -23.12 -20.96 -13.95
N VAL A 185 -22.78 -22.19 -13.50
CA VAL A 185 -22.09 -22.42 -12.23
C VAL A 185 -20.66 -22.82 -12.57
N GLY A 186 -19.72 -21.97 -12.20
CA GLY A 186 -18.29 -22.18 -12.46
C GLY A 186 -17.51 -22.65 -11.23
N ASP A 187 -16.20 -22.54 -11.31
CA ASP A 187 -15.27 -22.95 -10.26
C ASP A 187 -15.54 -22.24 -8.93
N VAL A 188 -15.28 -22.96 -7.84
CA VAL A 188 -15.37 -22.43 -6.46
C VAL A 188 -14.17 -21.54 -6.18
N GLY A 189 -14.40 -20.43 -5.50
CA GLY A 189 -13.38 -19.49 -5.09
C GLY A 189 -13.96 -18.30 -4.32
N LEU A 190 -13.12 -17.30 -4.11
CA LEU A 190 -13.49 -16.02 -3.51
C LEU A 190 -12.93 -14.92 -4.40
N THR A 191 -13.75 -14.32 -5.24
CA THR A 191 -13.33 -13.29 -6.17
C THR A 191 -14.36 -12.19 -6.35
N MET A 192 -13.86 -11.00 -6.65
CA MET A 192 -14.62 -9.79 -6.90
C MET A 192 -14.13 -9.12 -8.18
N ARG A 193 -15.03 -8.48 -8.89
CA ARG A 193 -14.73 -7.57 -10.00
C ARG A 193 -14.93 -6.13 -9.55
N VAL A 194 -14.02 -5.27 -9.94
CA VAL A 194 -14.10 -3.81 -9.71
C VAL A 194 -14.37 -3.13 -11.05
N MET A 195 -15.46 -2.39 -11.13
CA MET A 195 -15.90 -1.77 -12.38
C MET A 195 -16.65 -0.46 -12.12
N ASN A 196 -16.97 0.28 -13.17
CA ASN A 196 -17.91 1.39 -13.02
C ASN A 196 -19.37 0.90 -13.12
N GLY A 197 -20.28 1.64 -12.51
CA GLY A 197 -21.70 1.30 -12.45
C GLY A 197 -22.41 1.24 -13.81
N TRP A 198 -21.81 1.82 -14.82
CA TRP A 198 -22.31 1.74 -16.20
C TRP A 198 -21.76 0.54 -16.96
N TRP A 199 -20.90 -0.27 -16.32
CA TRP A 199 -20.28 -1.46 -16.88
C TRP A 199 -19.46 -1.21 -18.15
N SER A 200 -19.07 0.03 -18.37
CA SER A 200 -18.27 0.43 -19.53
C SER A 200 -16.76 0.32 -19.31
N SER A 201 -16.34 0.26 -18.05
CA SER A 201 -14.93 0.06 -17.66
C SER A 201 -14.84 -0.96 -16.53
N THR A 202 -13.99 -1.97 -16.71
CA THR A 202 -13.55 -2.88 -15.67
C THR A 202 -12.14 -2.46 -15.25
N TYR A 203 -11.95 -2.17 -13.97
CA TYR A 203 -10.67 -1.72 -13.42
C TYR A 203 -9.81 -2.88 -12.95
N ALA A 204 -10.45 -3.90 -12.40
CA ALA A 204 -9.79 -5.14 -11.98
C ALA A 204 -10.75 -6.32 -12.02
N GLU A 205 -10.23 -7.48 -12.41
CA GLU A 205 -10.94 -8.76 -12.37
C GLU A 205 -10.25 -9.70 -11.38
N ASP A 206 -10.99 -10.68 -10.86
CA ASP A 206 -10.51 -11.71 -9.95
C ASP A 206 -9.75 -11.17 -8.72
N VAL A 207 -10.17 -9.99 -8.22
CA VAL A 207 -9.65 -9.46 -6.96
C VAL A 207 -10.09 -10.36 -5.82
N VAL A 208 -9.16 -10.78 -4.97
CA VAL A 208 -9.43 -11.64 -3.82
C VAL A 208 -9.51 -10.78 -2.55
N PRO A 209 -10.70 -10.54 -2.00
CA PRO A 209 -10.83 -9.85 -0.71
C PRO A 209 -10.33 -10.75 0.43
N THR A 210 -9.78 -10.13 1.47
CA THR A 210 -9.23 -10.83 2.62
C THR A 210 -9.97 -10.46 3.90
N LYS A 211 -10.06 -11.40 4.84
CA LYS A 211 -10.57 -11.14 6.19
C LYS A 211 -9.67 -10.16 6.93
N GLY A 212 -10.26 -9.29 7.73
CA GLY A 212 -9.60 -8.19 8.42
C GLY A 212 -9.76 -6.87 7.67
N TYR A 213 -8.69 -6.09 7.58
CA TYR A 213 -8.67 -4.86 6.80
C TYR A 213 -8.25 -5.17 5.37
N TRP A 214 -9.22 -5.17 4.48
CA TRP A 214 -8.96 -5.32 3.05
C TRP A 214 -8.94 -3.94 2.39
N GLU A 215 -7.87 -3.66 1.65
CA GLU A 215 -7.63 -2.37 1.01
C GLU A 215 -7.76 -2.48 -0.51
N LEU A 216 -8.58 -1.61 -1.08
CA LEU A 216 -8.70 -1.42 -2.53
C LEU A 216 -8.01 -0.11 -2.92
N GLU A 217 -7.00 -0.21 -3.79
CA GLU A 217 -6.34 0.98 -4.33
C GLU A 217 -7.24 1.69 -5.34
N ILE A 218 -7.38 2.99 -5.20
CA ILE A 218 -8.09 3.85 -6.14
C ILE A 218 -7.11 4.34 -7.19
N THR A 219 -7.24 3.80 -8.40
CA THR A 219 -6.41 4.19 -9.54
C THR A 219 -6.78 5.56 -10.07
N GLU A 220 -5.88 6.18 -10.86
CA GLU A 220 -6.17 7.45 -11.55
C GLU A 220 -7.39 7.33 -12.48
N GLN A 221 -7.57 6.19 -13.13
CA GLN A 221 -8.73 5.94 -13.99
C GLN A 221 -10.02 5.89 -13.17
N MET A 222 -10.02 5.14 -12.05
CA MET A 222 -11.16 5.09 -11.13
C MET A 222 -11.51 6.48 -10.60
N ALA A 223 -10.50 7.25 -10.15
CA ALA A 223 -10.70 8.60 -9.67
C ALA A 223 -11.28 9.52 -10.76
N LYS A 224 -10.80 9.41 -11.99
CA LYS A 224 -11.31 10.20 -13.12
C LYS A 224 -12.76 9.87 -13.47
N GLU A 225 -13.09 8.58 -13.58
CA GLU A 225 -14.41 8.15 -14.01
C GLU A 225 -15.46 8.23 -12.89
N CYS A 226 -15.07 7.88 -11.67
CA CYS A 226 -16.00 7.76 -10.54
C CYS A 226 -16.07 8.99 -9.64
N ALA A 227 -15.12 9.95 -9.73
CA ALA A 227 -15.24 11.20 -9.00
C ALA A 227 -16.47 12.00 -9.44
N SER A 228 -16.99 12.80 -8.53
CA SER A 228 -18.08 13.74 -8.80
C SER A 228 -17.73 14.68 -9.96
N THR A 229 -18.72 15.04 -10.77
CA THR A 229 -18.56 16.06 -11.80
C THR A 229 -18.18 17.43 -11.23
N ASN A 230 -18.53 17.71 -9.98
CA ASN A 230 -18.10 18.92 -9.27
C ASN A 230 -16.60 18.92 -8.97
N ASP A 231 -15.99 17.75 -8.85
CA ASP A 231 -14.56 17.54 -8.60
C ASP A 231 -13.77 17.25 -9.88
N GLY A 232 -14.39 17.43 -11.04
CA GLY A 232 -13.77 17.20 -12.35
C GLY A 232 -13.77 15.76 -12.82
N GLY A 233 -14.52 14.87 -12.16
CA GLY A 233 -14.73 13.49 -12.59
C GLY A 233 -15.90 13.37 -13.59
N GLU A 234 -16.18 12.12 -13.99
CA GLU A 234 -17.27 11.79 -14.91
C GLU A 234 -18.59 11.45 -14.17
N GLY A 235 -18.56 11.36 -12.84
CA GLY A 235 -19.72 11.09 -11.99
C GLY A 235 -20.30 9.68 -12.15
N ARG A 236 -19.45 8.70 -12.53
CA ARG A 236 -19.87 7.30 -12.62
C ARG A 236 -19.76 6.64 -11.25
N ASP A 237 -20.65 5.70 -10.98
CA ASP A 237 -20.58 4.91 -9.76
C ASP A 237 -19.40 3.96 -9.78
N LEU A 238 -18.80 3.67 -8.63
CA LEU A 238 -17.91 2.53 -8.47
C LEU A 238 -18.74 1.32 -8.08
N ASP A 239 -18.58 0.23 -8.83
CA ASP A 239 -19.21 -1.04 -8.58
C ASP A 239 -18.18 -2.08 -8.13
N LEU A 240 -18.45 -2.70 -7.00
CA LEU A 240 -17.75 -3.88 -6.50
C LEU A 240 -18.72 -5.06 -6.59
N LEU A 241 -18.39 -6.02 -7.44
CA LEU A 241 -19.26 -7.14 -7.74
C LEU A 241 -18.61 -8.44 -7.30
N MET A 242 -19.23 -9.14 -6.34
CA MET A 242 -18.81 -10.50 -6.01
C MET A 242 -19.10 -11.43 -7.17
N THR A 243 -18.07 -12.08 -7.70
CA THR A 243 -18.17 -13.05 -8.78
C THR A 243 -18.13 -14.50 -8.29
N ARG A 244 -17.46 -14.75 -7.16
CA ARG A 244 -17.41 -16.05 -6.47
C ARG A 244 -17.45 -15.84 -4.97
N GLY A 245 -18.21 -16.67 -4.26
CA GLY A 245 -18.27 -16.67 -2.80
C GLY A 245 -18.95 -15.45 -2.22
N LYS A 246 -18.63 -15.14 -0.98
CA LYS A 246 -19.18 -14.00 -0.24
C LYS A 246 -18.22 -13.48 0.81
N ILE A 247 -18.38 -12.20 1.13
CA ILE A 247 -17.68 -11.53 2.23
C ILE A 247 -18.67 -10.88 3.16
N LYS A 248 -18.32 -10.82 4.44
CA LYS A 248 -19.11 -10.15 5.46
C LYS A 248 -18.48 -8.80 5.76
N ILE A 249 -19.16 -7.73 5.39
CA ILE A 249 -18.68 -6.36 5.51
C ILE A 249 -19.26 -5.74 6.76
N LYS A 250 -18.39 -5.28 7.66
CA LYS A 250 -18.75 -4.51 8.85
C LYS A 250 -18.69 -3.01 8.57
N ALA A 251 -17.69 -2.57 7.82
CA ALA A 251 -17.48 -1.16 7.54
C ALA A 251 -16.73 -0.94 6.22
N CYS A 252 -16.90 0.25 5.65
CA CYS A 252 -16.16 0.73 4.50
C CYS A 252 -15.91 2.24 4.65
N TYR A 253 -14.67 2.68 4.41
CA TYR A 253 -14.26 4.09 4.56
C TYR A 253 -12.97 4.40 3.81
N TYR A 254 -12.71 5.68 3.59
CA TYR A 254 -11.39 6.19 3.22
C TYR A 254 -10.61 6.58 4.47
N GLU A 255 -9.31 6.28 4.49
CA GLU A 255 -8.37 6.76 5.49
C GLU A 255 -7.60 7.98 4.97
N TYR A 256 -7.37 8.99 5.83
CA TYR A 256 -6.61 10.20 5.51
C TYR A 256 -5.92 10.84 6.72
#